data_3e42b857bd29a09ad2e81566a6fd0663
#
_entry.id   3e42b857bd29a09ad2e81566a6fd0663
#
_cell.length_a   1.000
_cell.length_b   1.000
_cell.length_c   1.000
_cell.angle_alpha   90.00
_cell.angle_beta   90.00
_cell.angle_gamma   90.00
#
_symmetry.space_group_name_H-M   'P 1'
#
loop_
_entity.id
_entity.type
_entity.pdbx_description
1 polymer ?
#
loop_
_entity_poly.entity_id
_entity_poly.type
_entity_poly.pdbx_seq_one_letter_code
_entity_poly.pdbx_strand_id
1 'polypeptide(L)'
;YKKFDYPTEVMGASFRNTGEITELAGCDLLTISPNLLEELQETEGDLPCKLVVETAKQCDCEKISLDEKTFRWEMNEDACATEKLAEGIRRFAADTVKLEQFLAEKLQLQPA
;
A
#
# COMPACT_ATOMS: atom_id res chain seq x y z
N TYR A 1 -7.50 -1.94 -11.72
CA TYR A 1 -8.24 -3.07 -11.14
C TYR A 1 -9.73 -2.99 -11.45
N LYS A 2 -10.40 -1.86 -11.22
CA LYS A 2 -11.86 -1.68 -11.42
C LYS A 2 -12.29 -1.87 -12.88
N LYS A 3 -11.42 -1.52 -13.86
CA LYS A 3 -11.71 -1.77 -15.28
C LYS A 3 -11.93 -3.25 -15.60
N PHE A 4 -11.19 -4.13 -14.92
CA PHE A 4 -11.19 -5.56 -15.16
C PHE A 4 -11.96 -6.35 -14.10
N ASP A 5 -12.75 -5.67 -13.28
CA ASP A 5 -13.57 -6.23 -12.21
C ASP A 5 -12.78 -7.12 -11.23
N TYR A 6 -11.52 -6.75 -10.95
CA TYR A 6 -10.74 -7.43 -9.90
C TYR A 6 -11.30 -7.07 -8.51
N PRO A 7 -11.49 -8.08 -7.64
CA PRO A 7 -11.98 -7.86 -6.28
C PRO A 7 -10.91 -7.27 -5.33
N THR A 8 -9.70 -7.06 -5.84
CA THR A 8 -8.58 -6.55 -5.06
C THR A 8 -8.85 -5.11 -4.61
N GLU A 9 -8.76 -4.87 -3.31
CA GLU A 9 -8.80 -3.53 -2.72
C GLU A 9 -7.46 -2.82 -2.93
N VAL A 10 -7.53 -1.53 -3.28
CA VAL A 10 -6.35 -0.67 -3.44
C VAL A 10 -6.26 0.27 -2.25
N MET A 11 -5.11 0.30 -1.58
CA MET A 11 -4.86 1.18 -0.44
C MET A 11 -3.77 2.20 -0.79
N GLY A 12 -4.12 3.49 -0.72
CA GLY A 12 -3.15 4.57 -0.71
C GLY A 12 -2.54 4.77 0.68
N ALA A 13 -1.24 5.08 0.75
CA ALA A 13 -0.52 5.29 2.00
C ALA A 13 0.69 6.20 1.83
N SER A 14 1.32 6.57 2.94
CA SER A 14 2.57 7.34 2.96
C SER A 14 2.45 8.74 2.34
N PHE A 15 1.34 9.40 2.58
CA PHE A 15 1.07 10.75 2.09
C PHE A 15 1.98 11.79 2.73
N ARG A 16 2.36 12.81 1.95
CA ARG A 16 3.18 13.94 2.38
C ARG A 16 2.37 15.22 2.60
N ASN A 17 1.21 15.32 1.95
CA ASN A 17 0.31 16.47 2.03
C ASN A 17 -1.14 16.06 1.76
N THR A 18 -2.08 16.93 2.12
CA THR A 18 -3.53 16.71 1.94
C THR A 18 -3.96 16.70 0.47
N GLY A 19 -3.22 17.38 -0.41
CA GLY A 19 -3.48 17.36 -1.84
C GLY A 19 -3.36 15.97 -2.45
N GLU A 20 -2.36 15.18 -2.03
CA GLU A 20 -2.23 13.78 -2.47
C GLU A 20 -3.42 12.93 -2.04
N ILE A 21 -3.98 13.19 -0.86
CA ILE A 21 -5.13 12.47 -0.31
C ILE A 21 -6.40 12.81 -1.11
N THR A 22 -6.63 14.09 -1.35
CA THR A 22 -7.82 14.56 -2.09
C THR A 22 -7.84 14.11 -3.55
N GLU A 23 -6.66 13.95 -4.18
CA GLU A 23 -6.55 13.36 -5.51
C GLU A 23 -6.96 11.88 -5.56
N LEU A 24 -6.90 11.19 -4.43
CA LEU A 24 -7.34 9.79 -4.31
C LEU A 24 -8.76 9.65 -3.74
N ALA A 25 -9.56 10.72 -3.73
CA ALA A 25 -10.95 10.65 -3.29
C ALA A 25 -11.75 9.64 -4.12
N GLY A 26 -12.25 8.59 -3.48
CA GLY A 26 -12.89 7.42 -4.11
C GLY A 26 -12.03 6.16 -4.16
N CYS A 27 -10.78 6.21 -3.67
CA CYS A 27 -9.96 5.01 -3.46
C CYS A 27 -10.62 4.08 -2.43
N ASP A 28 -10.41 2.77 -2.57
CA ASP A 28 -11.02 1.78 -1.66
C ASP A 28 -10.61 2.03 -0.20
N LEU A 29 -9.32 2.26 0.05
CA LEU A 29 -8.75 2.47 1.38
C LEU A 29 -7.64 3.52 1.35
N LEU A 30 -7.50 4.30 2.43
CA LEU A 30 -6.41 5.26 2.62
C LEU A 30 -5.87 5.14 4.04
N THR A 31 -4.55 5.00 4.19
CA THR A 31 -3.86 5.11 5.47
C THR A 31 -3.27 6.50 5.60
N ILE A 32 -3.85 7.31 6.49
CA ILE A 32 -3.52 8.72 6.64
C ILE A 32 -2.94 8.95 8.04
N SER A 33 -1.86 9.72 8.15
CA SER A 33 -1.27 10.10 9.44
C SER A 33 -2.18 11.05 10.23
N PRO A 34 -2.14 11.04 11.57
CA PRO A 34 -3.02 11.89 12.40
C PRO A 34 -2.93 13.37 12.07
N ASN A 35 -1.72 13.90 11.83
CA ASN A 35 -1.52 15.31 11.48
C ASN A 35 -2.20 15.70 10.16
N LEU A 36 -2.17 14.84 9.16
CA LEU A 36 -2.87 15.10 7.89
C LEU A 36 -4.40 14.94 8.02
N LEU A 37 -4.86 14.09 8.94
CA LEU A 37 -6.29 14.02 9.28
C LEU A 37 -6.80 15.29 9.95
N GLU A 38 -6.01 15.86 10.87
CA GLU A 38 -6.33 17.15 11.52
C GLU A 38 -6.40 18.26 10.46
N GLU A 39 -5.39 18.35 9.57
CA GLU A 39 -5.38 19.34 8.49
C GLU A 39 -6.61 19.20 7.56
N LEU A 40 -7.00 17.97 7.21
CA LEU A 40 -8.21 17.72 6.43
C LEU A 40 -9.48 18.13 7.16
N GLN A 41 -9.54 17.92 8.47
CA GLN A 41 -10.69 18.29 9.30
C GLN A 41 -10.88 19.82 9.41
N GLU A 42 -9.77 20.56 9.39
CA GLU A 42 -9.76 22.01 9.45
C GLU A 42 -9.95 22.67 8.07
N THR A 43 -9.80 21.89 7.00
CA THR A 43 -9.91 22.40 5.62
C THR A 43 -11.35 22.33 5.14
N GLU A 44 -11.94 23.47 4.84
CA GLU A 44 -13.28 23.56 4.23
C GLU A 44 -13.16 23.65 2.70
N GLY A 45 -14.10 23.02 2.00
CA GLY A 45 -14.15 23.07 0.53
C GLY A 45 -14.88 21.86 -0.06
N ASP A 46 -15.09 21.93 -1.36
CA ASP A 46 -15.69 20.82 -2.11
C ASP A 46 -14.66 19.68 -2.27
N LEU A 47 -15.09 18.46 -1.97
CA LEU A 47 -14.30 17.25 -2.19
C LEU A 47 -14.98 16.35 -3.23
N PRO A 48 -14.74 16.59 -4.52
CA PRO A 48 -15.31 15.73 -5.55
C PRO A 48 -14.69 14.33 -5.52
N CYS A 49 -15.50 13.30 -5.71
CA CYS A 49 -15.01 11.94 -5.90
C CYS A 49 -14.30 11.85 -7.25
N LYS A 50 -12.97 11.68 -7.21
CA LYS A 50 -12.12 11.65 -8.43
C LYS A 50 -11.99 10.24 -9.01
N LEU A 51 -11.96 9.23 -8.14
CA LEU A 51 -11.81 7.83 -8.55
C LEU A 51 -13.19 7.17 -8.59
N VAL A 52 -13.78 7.11 -9.78
CA VAL A 52 -15.11 6.58 -10.03
C VAL A 52 -15.00 5.32 -10.90
N VAL A 53 -15.70 4.26 -10.52
CA VAL A 53 -15.65 2.95 -11.21
C VAL A 53 -16.07 3.07 -12.67
N GLU A 54 -17.11 3.86 -12.98
CA GLU A 54 -17.61 4.08 -14.32
C GLU A 54 -16.53 4.70 -15.23
N THR A 55 -15.81 5.69 -14.73
CA THR A 55 -14.67 6.31 -15.44
C THR A 55 -13.52 5.33 -15.59
N ALA A 56 -13.21 4.55 -14.56
CA ALA A 56 -12.17 3.54 -14.61
C ALA A 56 -12.44 2.47 -15.68
N LYS A 57 -13.71 2.08 -15.87
CA LYS A 57 -14.12 1.12 -16.92
C LYS A 57 -13.91 1.66 -18.34
N GLN A 58 -13.88 2.97 -18.51
CA GLN A 58 -13.67 3.64 -19.80
C GLN A 58 -12.21 4.04 -20.08
N CYS A 59 -11.30 3.86 -19.10
CA CYS A 59 -9.90 4.23 -19.28
C CYS A 59 -9.24 3.38 -20.38
N ASP A 60 -8.26 3.99 -21.08
CA ASP A 60 -7.50 3.32 -22.14
C ASP A 60 -6.28 2.58 -21.55
N CYS A 61 -6.54 1.57 -20.74
CA CYS A 61 -5.49 0.69 -20.24
C CYS A 61 -5.76 -0.75 -20.64
N GLU A 62 -4.72 -1.45 -21.06
CA GLU A 62 -4.79 -2.85 -21.44
C GLU A 62 -4.57 -3.76 -20.23
N LYS A 63 -5.14 -4.97 -20.31
CA LYS A 63 -4.91 -5.99 -19.30
C LYS A 63 -3.51 -6.58 -19.50
N ILE A 64 -2.68 -6.47 -18.47
CA ILE A 64 -1.36 -7.08 -18.46
C ILE A 64 -1.52 -8.58 -18.28
N SER A 65 -0.82 -9.36 -19.12
CA SER A 65 -0.70 -10.81 -19.00
C SER A 65 0.77 -11.19 -19.03
N LEU A 66 1.24 -11.80 -17.96
CA LEU A 66 2.64 -12.18 -17.78
C LEU A 66 2.74 -13.69 -17.58
N ASP A 67 3.68 -14.33 -18.26
CA ASP A 67 4.15 -15.65 -17.89
C ASP A 67 5.18 -15.55 -16.74
N GLU A 68 5.54 -16.67 -16.13
CA GLU A 68 6.48 -16.68 -15.00
C GLU A 68 7.85 -16.10 -15.38
N LYS A 69 8.36 -16.38 -16.56
CA LYS A 69 9.66 -15.89 -17.01
C LYS A 69 9.67 -14.38 -17.14
N THR A 70 8.66 -13.81 -17.79
CA THR A 70 8.51 -12.37 -17.98
C THR A 70 8.31 -11.67 -16.64
N PHE A 71 7.46 -12.21 -15.76
CA PHE A 71 7.25 -11.67 -14.42
C PHE A 71 8.55 -11.61 -13.61
N ARG A 72 9.35 -12.69 -13.60
CA ARG A 72 10.62 -12.73 -12.88
C ARG A 72 11.63 -11.74 -13.45
N TRP A 73 11.65 -11.58 -14.75
CA TRP A 73 12.52 -10.62 -15.41
C TRP A 73 12.15 -9.18 -15.05
N GLU A 74 10.88 -8.82 -15.20
CA GLU A 74 10.38 -7.48 -14.88
C GLU A 74 10.54 -7.12 -13.39
N MET A 75 10.31 -8.07 -12.49
CA MET A 75 10.61 -7.89 -11.07
C MET A 75 12.08 -7.61 -10.79
N ASN A 76 12.99 -8.25 -11.53
CA ASN A 76 14.42 -8.01 -11.38
C ASN A 76 14.84 -6.64 -11.95
N GLU A 77 14.23 -6.20 -13.05
CA GLU A 77 14.49 -4.89 -13.65
C GLU A 77 13.96 -3.73 -12.79
N ASP A 78 12.92 -3.97 -11.99
CA ASP A 78 12.42 -3.00 -11.01
C ASP A 78 13.22 -3.07 -9.71
N ALA A 79 14.26 -2.24 -9.61
CA ALA A 79 15.10 -2.17 -8.42
C ALA A 79 14.31 -1.83 -7.15
N CYS A 80 13.28 -0.97 -7.24
CA CYS A 80 12.45 -0.61 -6.09
C CYS A 80 11.66 -1.84 -5.59
N ALA A 81 10.99 -2.55 -6.48
CA ALA A 81 10.25 -3.75 -6.13
C ALA A 81 11.17 -4.83 -5.52
N THR A 82 12.29 -5.12 -6.17
CA THR A 82 13.20 -6.19 -5.74
C THR A 82 13.94 -5.85 -4.45
N GLU A 83 14.57 -4.68 -4.38
CA GLU A 83 15.41 -4.29 -3.26
C GLU A 83 14.59 -3.93 -2.02
N LYS A 84 13.50 -3.18 -2.19
CA LYS A 84 12.65 -2.75 -1.06
C LYS A 84 11.83 -3.89 -0.48
N LEU A 85 11.36 -4.82 -1.30
CA LEU A 85 10.71 -6.02 -0.82
C LEU A 85 11.68 -6.89 0.00
N ALA A 86 12.89 -7.13 -0.54
CA ALA A 86 13.90 -7.93 0.16
C ALA A 86 14.37 -7.24 1.46
N GLU A 87 14.57 -5.92 1.46
CA GLU A 87 14.86 -5.16 2.68
C GLU A 87 13.74 -5.28 3.70
N GLY A 88 12.49 -5.09 3.28
CA GLY A 88 11.31 -5.19 4.14
C GLY A 88 11.19 -6.56 4.81
N ILE A 89 11.34 -7.63 4.05
CA ILE A 89 11.31 -9.01 4.58
C ILE A 89 12.38 -9.20 5.67
N ARG A 90 13.62 -8.77 5.41
CA ARG A 90 14.70 -8.89 6.41
C ARG A 90 14.42 -8.10 7.68
N ARG A 91 13.89 -6.87 7.56
CA ARG A 91 13.57 -6.01 8.71
C ARG A 91 12.43 -6.57 9.54
N PHE A 92 11.34 -7.00 8.91
CA PHE A 92 10.22 -7.62 9.61
C PHE A 92 10.59 -8.93 10.28
N ALA A 93 11.43 -9.76 9.66
CA ALA A 93 11.95 -10.96 10.29
C ALA A 93 12.76 -10.62 11.56
N ALA A 94 13.64 -9.62 11.48
CA ALA A 94 14.41 -9.17 12.65
C ALA A 94 13.52 -8.60 13.77
N ASP A 95 12.47 -7.86 13.41
CA ASP A 95 11.52 -7.31 14.40
C ASP A 95 10.64 -8.40 15.01
N THR A 96 10.27 -9.43 14.24
CA THR A 96 9.58 -10.63 14.77
C THR A 96 10.43 -11.35 15.82
N VAL A 97 11.71 -11.57 15.54
CA VAL A 97 12.64 -12.19 16.51
C VAL A 97 12.73 -11.37 17.80
N LYS A 98 12.80 -10.03 17.71
CA LYS A 98 12.79 -9.16 18.91
C LYS A 98 11.50 -9.30 19.71
N LEU A 99 10.36 -9.36 19.01
CA LEU A 99 9.07 -9.57 19.68
C LEU A 99 9.01 -10.93 20.39
N GLU A 100 9.46 -11.99 19.73
CA GLU A 100 9.53 -13.33 20.31
C GLU A 100 10.40 -13.35 21.58
N GLN A 101 11.58 -12.74 21.54
CA GLN A 101 12.48 -12.60 22.68
C GLN A 101 11.82 -11.84 23.83
N PHE A 102 11.20 -10.70 23.52
CA PHE A 102 10.47 -9.90 24.51
C PHE A 102 9.34 -10.69 25.18
N LEU A 103 8.57 -11.45 24.40
CA LEU A 103 7.50 -12.29 24.94
C LEU A 103 8.05 -13.46 25.77
N ALA A 104 9.13 -14.11 25.32
CA ALA A 104 9.79 -15.18 26.07
C ALA A 104 10.27 -14.70 27.45
N GLU A 105 10.93 -13.55 27.50
CA GLU A 105 11.36 -12.91 28.76
C GLU A 105 10.16 -12.61 29.68
N LYS A 106 9.08 -12.03 29.14
CA LYS A 106 7.88 -11.70 29.92
C LYS A 106 7.16 -12.95 30.45
N LEU A 107 7.17 -14.04 29.70
CA LEU A 107 6.54 -15.30 30.08
C LEU A 107 7.48 -16.22 30.84
N GLN A 108 8.74 -15.81 31.08
CA GLN A 108 9.79 -16.64 31.68
C GLN A 108 10.01 -17.99 30.95
N LEU A 109 9.81 -17.97 29.63
CA LEU A 109 10.05 -19.12 28.76
C LEU A 109 11.52 -19.13 28.32
N GLN A 110 12.08 -20.34 28.16
CA GLN A 110 13.39 -20.45 27.52
C GLN A 110 13.23 -20.21 26.01
N PRO A 111 14.13 -19.44 25.37
CA PRO A 111 14.12 -19.32 23.92
C PRO A 111 14.37 -20.67 23.26
N ALA A 112 13.65 -20.93 22.18
CA ALA A 112 13.79 -22.16 21.39
C ALA A 112 15.11 -22.17 20.60
#